data_9e5fdcf63b1929106cf2aae1e720dd2e
#
_entry.id   9e5fdcf63b1929106cf2aae1e720dd2e
#
_cell.length_a   1.000
_cell.length_b   1.000
_cell.length_c   1.000
_cell.angle_alpha   90.00
_cell.angle_beta   90.00
_cell.angle_gamma   90.00
#
_symmetry.space_group_name_H-M   'P 1'
#
loop_
_entity.id
_entity.type
_entity.pdbx_description
1 polymer ?
#
loop_
_entity_poly.entity_id
_entity_poly.type
_entity_poly.pdbx_seq_one_letter_code
_entity_poly.pdbx_strand_id
1 'polypeptide(L)'
;MRAAIYARVSTLDQEPENQLQELRRYIQARGWTAIEFVDRGVSGAKDRRPALDELLKDARRRKFDVLVCWRLDRLGRNLRHLVTLLDDLQALGIGFVTLGEGIDTSTPAGKLQLHILSAIAEFERERIRERVLAGLQRARMQGKRLGRPRTHPAQLPVPGGNVRAAAMVWGVSKTTAAKWIAQGGPQCGQESKS
;
A
#
# COMPACT_ATOMS: atom_id res chain seq x y z
N MET A 1 -6.02 28.69 -13.89
CA MET A 1 -6.20 27.43 -13.15
C MET A 1 -4.82 26.85 -12.89
N ARG A 2 -4.54 26.37 -11.68
CA ARG A 2 -3.24 25.79 -11.30
C ARG A 2 -3.32 24.29 -11.48
N ALA A 3 -2.39 23.72 -12.21
CA ALA A 3 -2.32 22.29 -12.45
C ALA A 3 -1.13 21.67 -11.72
N ALA A 4 -1.26 20.43 -11.29
CA ALA A 4 -0.15 19.59 -10.89
C ALA A 4 0.06 18.53 -11.98
N ILE A 5 1.27 18.36 -12.48
CA ILE A 5 1.65 17.25 -13.32
C ILE A 5 2.25 16.18 -12.43
N TYR A 6 1.74 14.94 -12.52
CA TYR A 6 2.41 13.81 -11.93
C TYR A 6 2.91 12.84 -13.01
N ALA A 7 4.20 12.52 -12.94
CA ALA A 7 4.80 11.52 -13.81
C ALA A 7 5.64 10.54 -13.00
N ARG A 8 5.52 9.25 -13.35
CA ARG A 8 6.41 8.20 -12.84
C ARG A 8 7.21 7.62 -13.99
N VAL A 9 8.51 7.82 -13.92
CA VAL A 9 9.48 7.40 -14.93
C VAL A 9 10.21 6.18 -14.43
N SER A 10 10.03 5.02 -15.08
CA SER A 10 10.83 3.83 -14.81
C SER A 10 12.08 3.83 -15.67
N THR A 11 13.13 3.15 -15.22
CA THR A 11 14.35 2.94 -16.02
C THR A 11 14.12 2.09 -17.28
N LEU A 12 12.95 1.43 -17.36
CA LEU A 12 12.54 0.58 -18.50
C LEU A 12 11.62 1.30 -19.50
N ASP A 13 11.13 2.48 -19.16
CA ASP A 13 10.29 3.25 -20.09
C ASP A 13 11.19 3.83 -21.20
N GLN A 14 10.93 3.45 -22.42
CA GLN A 14 11.73 3.85 -23.58
C GLN A 14 11.58 5.34 -23.94
N GLU A 15 10.52 6.04 -23.46
CA GLU A 15 10.28 7.46 -23.77
C GLU A 15 9.59 8.24 -22.64
N PRO A 16 10.20 8.37 -21.46
CA PRO A 16 9.56 9.08 -20.36
C PRO A 16 9.44 10.60 -20.61
N GLU A 17 10.35 11.15 -21.37
CA GLU A 17 10.38 12.58 -21.69
C GLU A 17 9.23 12.97 -22.63
N ASN A 18 8.83 12.09 -23.55
CA ASN A 18 7.71 12.35 -24.47
C ASN A 18 6.39 12.48 -23.69
N GLN A 19 6.15 11.63 -22.69
CA GLN A 19 4.96 11.71 -21.85
C GLN A 19 4.88 13.04 -21.09
N LEU A 20 5.99 13.50 -20.53
CA LEU A 20 6.07 14.79 -19.84
C LEU A 20 5.83 15.95 -20.80
N GLN A 21 6.39 15.89 -22.02
CA GLN A 21 6.19 16.92 -23.02
C GLN A 21 4.71 17.01 -23.45
N GLU A 22 4.01 15.88 -23.60
CA GLU A 22 2.59 15.90 -23.94
C GLU A 22 1.75 16.48 -22.80
N LEU A 23 2.05 16.13 -21.55
CA LEU A 23 1.38 16.72 -20.39
C LEU A 23 1.59 18.24 -20.33
N ARG A 24 2.82 18.72 -20.60
CA ARG A 24 3.13 20.15 -20.67
C ARG A 24 2.36 20.84 -21.80
N ARG A 25 2.34 20.24 -23.00
CA ARG A 25 1.57 20.78 -24.15
C ARG A 25 0.08 20.88 -23.83
N TYR A 26 -0.48 19.85 -23.20
CA TYR A 26 -1.89 19.86 -22.81
C TYR A 26 -2.22 21.00 -21.85
N ILE A 27 -1.38 21.24 -20.85
CA ILE A 27 -1.54 22.31 -19.88
C ILE A 27 -1.36 23.68 -20.53
N GLN A 28 -0.34 23.83 -21.36
CA GLN A 28 -0.07 25.07 -22.10
C GLN A 28 -1.24 25.42 -23.04
N ALA A 29 -1.78 24.45 -23.78
CA ALA A 29 -2.95 24.65 -24.65
C ALA A 29 -4.18 25.15 -23.90
N ARG A 30 -4.29 24.83 -22.59
CA ARG A 30 -5.39 25.31 -21.73
C ARG A 30 -5.08 26.60 -20.98
N GLY A 31 -3.90 27.17 -21.16
CA GLY A 31 -3.48 28.38 -20.46
C GLY A 31 -3.33 28.20 -18.94
N TRP A 32 -3.03 26.97 -18.48
CA TRP A 32 -2.86 26.69 -17.06
C TRP A 32 -1.40 26.87 -16.62
N THR A 33 -1.19 27.16 -15.34
CA THR A 33 0.13 27.13 -14.71
C THR A 33 0.34 25.75 -14.09
N ALA A 34 1.57 25.19 -14.20
CA ALA A 34 1.85 23.84 -13.72
C ALA A 34 2.94 23.78 -12.67
N ILE A 35 2.79 22.86 -11.72
CA ILE A 35 3.83 22.38 -10.80
C ILE A 35 4.07 20.91 -11.17
N GLU A 36 5.33 20.50 -11.32
CA GLU A 36 5.71 19.15 -11.73
C GLU A 36 6.18 18.32 -10.54
N PHE A 37 5.65 17.10 -10.43
CA PHE A 37 6.02 16.09 -9.46
C PHE A 37 6.46 14.83 -10.22
N VAL A 38 7.76 14.53 -10.20
CA VAL A 38 8.33 13.44 -11.00
C VAL A 38 9.06 12.45 -10.12
N ASP A 39 8.56 11.22 -10.06
CA ASP A 39 9.23 10.10 -9.41
C ASP A 39 10.08 9.34 -10.44
N ARG A 40 11.41 9.33 -10.29
CA ARG A 40 12.37 8.69 -11.20
C ARG A 40 12.96 7.43 -10.58
N GLY A 41 13.13 6.39 -11.41
CA GLY A 41 13.96 5.22 -11.05
C GLY A 41 13.35 4.27 -10.03
N VAL A 42 12.04 4.26 -9.88
CA VAL A 42 11.38 3.40 -8.89
C VAL A 42 11.09 2.03 -9.48
N SER A 43 11.95 1.05 -9.21
CA SER A 43 11.72 -0.36 -9.56
C SER A 43 11.31 -1.17 -8.33
N GLY A 44 10.22 -1.94 -8.42
CA GLY A 44 9.92 -3.08 -7.57
C GLY A 44 9.56 -2.80 -6.10
N ALA A 45 9.94 -3.65 -5.19
CA ALA A 45 9.39 -3.85 -3.85
C ALA A 45 9.61 -2.74 -2.80
N LYS A 46 10.44 -1.72 -3.04
CA LYS A 46 10.64 -0.55 -2.16
C LYS A 46 10.22 0.73 -2.85
N ASP A 47 8.97 0.77 -3.22
CA ASP A 47 8.38 1.85 -4.00
C ASP A 47 8.11 3.09 -3.13
N ARG A 48 9.17 3.81 -2.76
CA ARG A 48 9.04 5.16 -2.21
C ARG A 48 8.75 6.11 -3.36
N ARG A 49 7.65 6.85 -3.26
CA ARG A 49 7.24 7.87 -4.21
C ARG A 49 7.26 9.25 -3.55
N PRO A 50 8.44 9.82 -3.34
CA PRO A 50 8.56 11.08 -2.64
C PRO A 50 7.81 12.22 -3.33
N ALA A 51 7.81 12.22 -4.69
CA ALA A 51 7.08 13.23 -5.44
C ALA A 51 5.56 13.07 -5.31
N LEU A 52 5.04 11.84 -5.28
CA LEU A 52 3.62 11.60 -4.99
C LEU A 52 3.24 12.02 -3.57
N ASP A 53 4.10 11.71 -2.58
CA ASP A 53 3.88 12.10 -1.20
C ASP A 53 3.87 13.63 -1.03
N GLU A 54 4.73 14.35 -1.76
CA GLU A 54 4.77 15.81 -1.79
C GLU A 54 3.52 16.37 -2.49
N LEU A 55 3.13 15.81 -3.63
CA LEU A 55 1.90 16.17 -4.34
C LEU A 55 0.69 16.06 -3.41
N LEU A 56 0.55 14.98 -2.66
CA LEU A 56 -0.58 14.79 -1.73
C LEU A 56 -0.56 15.80 -0.56
N LYS A 57 0.63 16.20 -0.08
CA LYS A 57 0.74 17.29 0.90
C LYS A 57 0.28 18.63 0.32
N ASP A 58 0.66 18.90 -0.93
CA ASP A 58 0.30 20.13 -1.61
C ASP A 58 -1.17 20.14 -2.04
N ALA A 59 -1.76 18.99 -2.37
CA ALA A 59 -3.19 18.82 -2.58
C ALA A 59 -4.00 19.22 -1.33
N ARG A 60 -3.61 18.72 -0.15
CA ARG A 60 -4.26 19.09 1.13
C ARG A 60 -4.15 20.57 1.46
N ARG A 61 -3.12 21.23 0.97
CA ARG A 61 -2.92 22.68 1.09
C ARG A 61 -3.58 23.48 -0.04
N ARG A 62 -4.28 22.80 -0.96
CA ARG A 62 -4.94 23.40 -2.13
C ARG A 62 -4.03 24.29 -2.98
N LYS A 63 -2.79 23.84 -3.20
CA LYS A 63 -1.84 24.59 -4.03
C LYS A 63 -2.13 24.51 -5.52
N PHE A 64 -2.93 23.51 -5.94
CA PHE A 64 -3.39 23.33 -7.31
C PHE A 64 -4.85 22.92 -7.34
N ASP A 65 -5.48 23.07 -8.50
CA ASP A 65 -6.91 22.91 -8.71
C ASP A 65 -7.21 21.61 -9.51
N VAL A 66 -6.23 21.10 -10.26
CA VAL A 66 -6.36 19.90 -11.08
C VAL A 66 -5.05 19.10 -11.07
N LEU A 67 -5.16 17.77 -10.98
CA LEU A 67 -4.05 16.83 -11.17
C LEU A 67 -4.13 16.27 -12.58
N VAL A 68 -3.03 16.32 -13.31
CA VAL A 68 -2.90 15.79 -14.66
C VAL A 68 -1.81 14.71 -14.69
N CYS A 69 -2.11 13.53 -15.21
CA CYS A 69 -1.14 12.46 -15.39
C CYS A 69 -1.29 11.79 -16.77
N TRP A 70 -0.29 11.02 -17.17
CA TRP A 70 -0.35 10.33 -18.44
C TRP A 70 -1.35 9.17 -18.40
N ARG A 71 -1.23 8.27 -17.39
CA ARG A 71 -2.07 7.08 -17.24
C ARG A 71 -2.34 6.77 -15.77
N LEU A 72 -3.46 6.09 -15.53
CA LEU A 72 -3.89 5.65 -14.21
C LEU A 72 -2.87 4.73 -13.51
N ASP A 73 -2.21 3.84 -14.27
CA ASP A 73 -1.22 2.91 -13.75
C ASP A 73 0.07 3.60 -13.26
N ARG A 74 0.31 4.83 -13.70
CA ARG A 74 1.42 5.67 -13.18
C ARG A 74 1.09 6.25 -11.81
N LEU A 75 -0.17 6.56 -11.57
CA LEU A 75 -0.63 7.16 -10.32
C LEU A 75 -0.89 6.11 -9.23
N GLY A 76 -1.68 5.07 -9.51
CA GLY A 76 -2.02 3.99 -8.59
C GLY A 76 -1.00 2.83 -8.58
N ARG A 77 -0.83 2.16 -7.44
CA ARG A 77 -0.11 0.87 -7.35
C ARG A 77 -1.01 -0.32 -7.68
N ASN A 78 -2.25 -0.16 -7.37
CA ASN A 78 -3.35 -1.08 -7.65
C ASN A 78 -4.64 -0.27 -7.70
N LEU A 79 -5.71 -0.91 -8.16
CA LEU A 79 -7.00 -0.25 -8.33
C LEU A 79 -7.52 0.37 -7.02
N ARG A 80 -7.36 -0.33 -5.89
CA ARG A 80 -7.79 0.18 -4.57
C ARG A 80 -7.07 1.49 -4.20
N HIS A 81 -5.75 1.51 -4.32
CA HIS A 81 -4.95 2.70 -4.01
C HIS A 81 -5.33 3.87 -4.93
N LEU A 82 -5.55 3.58 -6.21
CA LEU A 82 -5.98 4.56 -7.20
C LEU A 82 -7.32 5.19 -6.81
N VAL A 83 -8.33 4.36 -6.54
CA VAL A 83 -9.67 4.84 -6.18
C VAL A 83 -9.62 5.67 -4.90
N THR A 84 -8.95 5.20 -3.84
CA THR A 84 -8.81 5.97 -2.59
C THR A 84 -8.16 7.34 -2.84
N LEU A 85 -7.12 7.38 -3.69
CA LEU A 85 -6.44 8.64 -4.02
C LEU A 85 -7.36 9.59 -4.80
N LEU A 86 -8.13 9.07 -5.75
CA LEU A 86 -9.08 9.87 -6.54
C LEU A 86 -10.24 10.37 -5.68
N ASP A 87 -10.74 9.57 -4.75
CA ASP A 87 -11.76 9.98 -3.77
C ASP A 87 -11.22 11.09 -2.85
N ASP A 88 -9.97 10.97 -2.37
CA ASP A 88 -9.31 12.02 -1.58
C ASP A 88 -9.18 13.33 -2.35
N LEU A 89 -8.79 13.29 -3.63
CA LEU A 89 -8.69 14.46 -4.49
C LEU A 89 -10.07 15.11 -4.72
N GLN A 90 -11.09 14.29 -4.97
CA GLN A 90 -12.46 14.75 -5.15
C GLN A 90 -13.00 15.43 -3.89
N ALA A 91 -12.75 14.85 -2.71
CA ALA A 91 -13.13 15.42 -1.42
C ALA A 91 -12.45 16.79 -1.18
N LEU A 92 -11.22 16.98 -1.69
CA LEU A 92 -10.52 18.26 -1.67
C LEU A 92 -10.99 19.24 -2.76
N GLY A 93 -11.90 18.82 -3.65
CA GLY A 93 -12.36 19.64 -4.78
C GLY A 93 -11.33 19.78 -5.90
N ILE A 94 -10.35 18.86 -5.98
CA ILE A 94 -9.31 18.85 -7.01
C ILE A 94 -9.77 17.99 -8.18
N GLY A 95 -9.76 18.56 -9.38
CA GLY A 95 -10.07 17.84 -10.63
C GLY A 95 -8.95 16.86 -10.98
N PHE A 96 -9.29 15.85 -11.79
CA PHE A 96 -8.35 14.84 -12.24
C PHE A 96 -8.47 14.61 -13.75
N VAL A 97 -7.33 14.57 -14.44
CA VAL A 97 -7.25 14.34 -15.89
C VAL A 97 -6.19 13.30 -16.21
N THR A 98 -6.54 12.33 -17.07
CA THR A 98 -5.55 11.44 -17.71
C THR A 98 -5.59 11.60 -19.21
N LEU A 99 -4.42 11.64 -19.85
CA LEU A 99 -4.35 11.75 -21.29
C LEU A 99 -4.50 10.38 -21.99
N GLY A 100 -3.89 9.33 -21.43
CA GLY A 100 -3.90 8.00 -22.02
C GLY A 100 -5.27 7.34 -22.04
N GLU A 101 -6.05 7.48 -20.96
CA GLU A 101 -7.41 6.94 -20.88
C GLU A 101 -8.50 7.96 -21.24
N GLY A 102 -8.14 9.23 -21.45
CA GLY A 102 -9.09 10.27 -21.80
C GLY A 102 -10.10 10.61 -20.68
N ILE A 103 -9.75 10.37 -19.42
CA ILE A 103 -10.62 10.68 -18.29
C ILE A 103 -10.41 12.15 -17.89
N ASP A 104 -11.50 12.89 -17.81
CA ASP A 104 -11.52 14.27 -17.28
C ASP A 104 -12.68 14.42 -16.30
N THR A 105 -12.38 14.45 -15.01
CA THR A 105 -13.40 14.53 -13.96
C THR A 105 -14.10 15.90 -13.86
N SER A 106 -13.69 16.89 -14.66
CA SER A 106 -14.43 18.12 -14.82
C SER A 106 -15.70 17.92 -15.65
N THR A 107 -15.75 16.86 -16.47
CA THR A 107 -16.88 16.48 -17.31
C THR A 107 -17.81 15.46 -16.64
N PRO A 108 -19.12 15.46 -16.95
CA PRO A 108 -20.04 14.43 -16.47
C PRO A 108 -19.62 13.00 -16.88
N ALA A 109 -19.10 12.84 -18.09
CA ALA A 109 -18.62 11.55 -18.60
C ALA A 109 -17.41 11.04 -17.81
N GLY A 110 -16.42 11.88 -17.54
CA GLY A 110 -15.25 11.51 -16.73
C GLY A 110 -15.61 11.20 -15.28
N LYS A 111 -16.58 11.89 -14.68
CA LYS A 111 -17.12 11.54 -13.37
C LYS A 111 -17.78 10.16 -13.39
N LEU A 112 -18.56 9.86 -14.40
CA LEU A 112 -19.17 8.52 -14.57
C LEU A 112 -18.10 7.44 -14.67
N GLN A 113 -17.05 7.67 -15.49
CA GLN A 113 -15.93 6.72 -15.61
C GLN A 113 -15.26 6.46 -14.27
N LEU A 114 -15.04 7.50 -13.47
CA LEU A 114 -14.48 7.36 -12.14
C LEU A 114 -15.37 6.54 -11.20
N HIS A 115 -16.69 6.77 -11.21
CA HIS A 115 -17.64 6.01 -10.42
C HIS A 115 -17.67 4.52 -10.83
N ILE A 116 -17.56 4.22 -12.12
CA ILE A 116 -17.46 2.83 -12.60
C ILE A 116 -16.18 2.16 -12.07
N LEU A 117 -15.04 2.85 -12.14
CA LEU A 117 -13.77 2.34 -11.58
C LEU A 117 -13.87 2.09 -10.07
N SER A 118 -14.51 2.99 -9.33
CA SER A 118 -14.74 2.85 -7.90
C SER A 118 -15.61 1.64 -7.58
N ALA A 119 -16.70 1.44 -8.32
CA ALA A 119 -17.58 0.28 -8.17
C ALA A 119 -16.87 -1.05 -8.47
N ILE A 120 -16.01 -1.09 -9.50
CA ILE A 120 -15.19 -2.28 -9.82
C ILE A 120 -14.21 -2.58 -8.67
N ALA A 121 -13.55 -1.57 -8.11
CA ALA A 121 -12.62 -1.74 -7.00
C ALA A 121 -13.31 -2.26 -5.74
N GLU A 122 -14.53 -1.80 -5.47
CA GLU A 122 -15.34 -2.28 -4.35
C GLU A 122 -15.77 -3.73 -4.56
N PHE A 123 -16.24 -4.08 -5.73
CA PHE A 123 -16.58 -5.45 -6.10
C PHE A 123 -15.39 -6.40 -5.96
N GLU A 124 -14.19 -6.01 -6.44
CA GLU A 124 -12.98 -6.82 -6.26
C GLU A 124 -12.65 -7.02 -4.77
N ARG A 125 -12.83 -5.97 -3.95
CA ARG A 125 -12.61 -6.05 -2.49
C ARG A 125 -13.53 -7.08 -1.84
N GLU A 126 -14.82 -7.04 -2.15
CA GLU A 126 -15.79 -8.00 -1.59
C GLU A 126 -15.47 -9.42 -2.05
N ARG A 127 -15.13 -9.63 -3.30
CA ARG A 127 -14.72 -10.95 -3.80
C ARG A 127 -13.47 -11.51 -3.10
N ILE A 128 -12.48 -10.66 -2.83
CA ILE A 128 -11.29 -11.05 -2.05
C ILE A 128 -11.69 -11.41 -0.63
N ARG A 129 -12.53 -10.61 0.00
CA ARG A 129 -13.03 -10.85 1.36
C ARG A 129 -13.78 -12.17 1.46
N GLU A 130 -14.71 -12.44 0.55
CA GLU A 130 -15.44 -13.71 0.48
C GLU A 130 -14.49 -14.91 0.35
N ARG A 131 -13.51 -14.82 -0.56
CA ARG A 131 -12.51 -15.88 -0.75
C ARG A 131 -11.67 -16.13 0.50
N VAL A 132 -11.26 -15.07 1.19
CA VAL A 132 -10.50 -15.17 2.44
C VAL A 132 -11.36 -15.81 3.53
N LEU A 133 -12.60 -15.39 3.71
CA LEU A 133 -13.52 -15.95 4.70
C LEU A 133 -13.79 -17.44 4.43
N ALA A 134 -14.06 -17.81 3.18
CA ALA A 134 -14.23 -19.22 2.78
C ALA A 134 -12.96 -20.05 3.04
N GLY A 135 -11.77 -19.49 2.77
CA GLY A 135 -10.48 -20.12 3.07
C GLY A 135 -10.27 -20.34 4.56
N LEU A 136 -10.58 -19.33 5.40
CA LEU A 136 -10.49 -19.43 6.85
C LEU A 136 -11.48 -20.46 7.41
N GLN A 137 -12.70 -20.49 6.90
CA GLN A 137 -13.71 -21.47 7.30
C GLN A 137 -13.25 -22.90 6.96
N ARG A 138 -12.73 -23.12 5.74
CA ARG A 138 -12.15 -24.42 5.34
C ARG A 138 -11.00 -24.84 6.23
N ALA A 139 -10.08 -23.91 6.55
CA ALA A 139 -8.97 -24.20 7.44
C ALA A 139 -9.41 -24.59 8.86
N ARG A 140 -10.48 -23.92 9.39
CA ARG A 140 -11.09 -24.29 10.68
C ARG A 140 -11.71 -25.68 10.64
N MET A 141 -12.44 -26.03 9.57
CA MET A 141 -13.03 -27.35 9.40
C MET A 141 -11.96 -28.47 9.31
N GLN A 142 -10.78 -28.13 8.77
CA GLN A 142 -9.60 -29.02 8.74
C GLN A 142 -8.84 -29.07 10.08
N GLY A 143 -9.36 -28.48 11.16
CA GLY A 143 -8.69 -28.44 12.46
C GLY A 143 -7.44 -27.56 12.52
N LYS A 144 -7.16 -26.77 11.49
CA LYS A 144 -5.98 -25.90 11.47
C LYS A 144 -6.16 -24.75 12.45
N ARG A 145 -5.17 -24.55 13.31
CA ARG A 145 -5.15 -23.42 14.23
C ARG A 145 -4.83 -22.15 13.46
N LEU A 146 -5.73 -21.19 13.50
CA LEU A 146 -5.55 -19.88 12.85
C LEU A 146 -4.86 -18.90 13.80
N GLY A 147 -4.11 -17.96 13.23
CA GLY A 147 -3.38 -16.92 13.93
C GLY A 147 -1.88 -17.12 13.96
N ARG A 148 -1.19 -16.24 14.68
CA ARG A 148 0.27 -16.34 14.83
C ARG A 148 0.62 -17.64 15.54
N PRO A 149 1.55 -18.48 15.01
CA PRO A 149 2.03 -19.66 15.71
C PRO A 149 2.50 -19.29 17.10
N ARG A 150 2.08 -20.05 18.11
CA ARG A 150 2.65 -19.86 19.44
C ARG A 150 4.11 -20.27 19.38
N THR A 151 5.00 -19.38 19.77
CA THR A 151 6.40 -19.73 19.99
C THR A 151 6.40 -20.76 21.14
N HIS A 152 6.80 -22.00 20.84
CA HIS A 152 6.81 -23.07 21.85
C HIS A 152 8.14 -23.03 22.59
N PRO A 153 8.16 -22.89 23.92
CA PRO A 153 9.38 -22.96 24.70
C PRO A 153 9.98 -24.36 24.82
N ALA A 154 9.26 -25.40 24.35
CA ALA A 154 9.60 -26.80 24.57
C ALA A 154 10.93 -27.29 23.96
N GLN A 155 11.61 -26.47 23.17
CA GLN A 155 12.88 -26.85 22.51
C GLN A 155 14.07 -25.92 22.87
N LEU A 156 13.89 -25.02 23.82
CA LEU A 156 14.92 -24.06 24.15
C LEU A 156 15.57 -24.41 25.49
N PRO A 157 16.92 -24.41 25.59
CA PRO A 157 17.60 -24.67 26.86
C PRO A 157 17.17 -23.63 27.90
N VAL A 158 16.92 -24.07 29.12
CA VAL A 158 16.54 -23.18 30.24
C VAL A 158 17.84 -22.55 30.80
N PRO A 159 18.09 -21.25 30.60
CA PRO A 159 19.19 -20.60 31.29
C PRO A 159 18.85 -20.46 32.77
N GLY A 160 19.72 -20.87 33.64
CA GLY A 160 19.48 -20.84 35.09
C GLY A 160 18.90 -19.52 35.59
N GLY A 161 17.64 -19.58 36.05
CA GLY A 161 16.96 -18.66 36.97
C GLY A 161 16.79 -17.18 36.62
N ASN A 162 17.41 -16.64 35.56
CA ASN A 162 17.38 -15.20 35.27
C ASN A 162 16.52 -14.90 34.02
N VAL A 163 15.40 -14.19 34.23
CA VAL A 163 14.48 -13.73 33.16
C VAL A 163 15.22 -12.99 32.04
N ARG A 164 16.25 -12.22 32.37
CA ARG A 164 17.04 -11.44 31.40
C ARG A 164 17.88 -12.33 30.51
N ALA A 165 18.55 -13.33 31.08
CA ALA A 165 19.35 -14.31 30.36
C ALA A 165 18.43 -15.20 29.48
N ALA A 166 17.30 -15.65 30.03
CA ALA A 166 16.29 -16.40 29.30
C ALA A 166 15.72 -15.61 28.09
N ALA A 167 15.40 -14.35 28.26
CA ALA A 167 14.92 -13.47 27.18
C ALA A 167 15.96 -13.35 26.04
N MET A 168 17.24 -13.24 26.39
CA MET A 168 18.32 -13.11 25.43
C MET A 168 18.57 -14.42 24.66
N VAL A 169 18.63 -15.55 25.36
CA VAL A 169 18.83 -16.89 24.75
C VAL A 169 17.64 -17.31 23.90
N TRP A 170 16.42 -17.00 24.33
CA TRP A 170 15.19 -17.34 23.62
C TRP A 170 14.81 -16.33 22.54
N GLY A 171 15.50 -15.21 22.41
CA GLY A 171 15.18 -14.16 21.43
C GLY A 171 13.79 -13.55 21.61
N VAL A 172 13.29 -13.50 22.85
CA VAL A 172 11.94 -13.01 23.18
C VAL A 172 11.99 -11.81 24.14
N SER A 173 10.86 -11.11 24.29
CA SER A 173 10.76 -10.02 25.28
C SER A 173 10.91 -10.54 26.71
N LYS A 174 11.38 -9.72 27.64
CA LYS A 174 11.48 -10.05 29.06
C LYS A 174 10.13 -10.50 29.64
N THR A 175 9.04 -9.87 29.22
CA THR A 175 7.69 -10.20 29.65
C THR A 175 7.28 -11.61 29.20
N THR A 176 7.64 -11.99 27.95
CA THR A 176 7.39 -13.34 27.42
C THR A 176 8.25 -14.37 28.15
N ALA A 177 9.53 -14.08 28.39
CA ALA A 177 10.43 -14.98 29.11
C ALA A 177 9.94 -15.20 30.57
N ALA A 178 9.56 -14.13 31.26
CA ALA A 178 9.00 -14.23 32.64
C ALA A 178 7.73 -15.10 32.68
N LYS A 179 6.82 -14.92 31.70
CA LYS A 179 5.60 -15.72 31.61
C LYS A 179 5.90 -17.20 31.39
N TRP A 180 6.88 -17.52 30.56
CA TRP A 180 7.29 -18.91 30.28
C TRP A 180 7.96 -19.57 31.49
N ILE A 181 8.82 -18.85 32.20
CA ILE A 181 9.44 -19.32 33.43
C ILE A 181 8.38 -19.58 34.51
N ALA A 182 7.39 -18.68 34.67
CA ALA A 182 6.29 -18.83 35.62
C ALA A 182 5.36 -20.03 35.28
N GLN A 183 5.29 -20.44 34.02
CA GLN A 183 4.51 -21.59 33.56
C GLN A 183 5.28 -22.92 33.63
N GLY A 184 6.41 -22.96 34.32
CA GLY A 184 7.21 -24.17 34.55
C GLY A 184 8.35 -24.40 33.55
N GLY A 185 8.63 -23.43 32.70
CA GLY A 185 9.69 -23.53 31.70
C GLY A 185 9.52 -24.70 30.70
N PRO A 186 10.36 -24.81 29.68
CA PRO A 186 10.41 -26.01 28.87
C PRO A 186 10.93 -27.17 29.74
N GLN A 187 10.11 -28.16 29.99
CA GLN A 187 10.56 -29.36 30.69
C GLN A 187 11.63 -30.05 29.80
N CYS A 188 12.83 -30.13 30.32
CA CYS A 188 13.89 -30.92 29.73
C CYS A 188 13.39 -32.36 29.62
N GLY A 189 13.32 -32.90 28.41
CA GLY A 189 12.85 -34.27 28.19
C GLY A 189 13.63 -35.24 29.08
N GLN A 190 12.90 -36.00 29.90
CA GLN A 190 13.45 -37.19 30.51
C GLN A 190 13.82 -38.12 29.32
N GLU A 191 15.12 -38.28 29.08
CA GLU A 191 15.60 -39.39 28.28
C GLU A 191 15.05 -40.68 28.87
N SER A 192 14.10 -41.30 28.17
CA SER A 192 13.75 -42.68 28.44
C SER A 192 14.96 -43.56 28.07
N LYS A 193 15.77 -43.90 29.07
CA LYS A 193 16.60 -45.08 29.01
C LYS A 193 15.69 -46.30 28.97
N SER A 194 15.66 -46.99 27.89
CA SER A 194 15.46 -48.45 27.77
C SER A 194 15.99 -48.90 26.44
#